data_9147f7004ef9d4e882c3b7fc6fff38b4
#
_entry.id   9147f7004ef9d4e882c3b7fc6fff38b4
#
_cell.length_a   1.000
_cell.length_b   1.000
_cell.length_c   1.000
_cell.angle_alpha   90.00
_cell.angle_beta   90.00
_cell.angle_gamma   90.00
#
_symmetry.space_group_name_H-M   'P 1'
#
loop_
_entity.id
_entity.type
_entity.pdbx_description
1 polymer ?
#
loop_
_entity_poly.entity_id
_entity_poly.type
_entity_poly.pdbx_seq_one_letter_code
_entity_poly.pdbx_strand_id
1 'polypeptide(L)'
;MTGGPGVRLWQRAYRAVLLAVVLAGLLFGGGFYWFVHQMPVVEASPSRKADGIVVLTGDAFRISDALELLSTGHGRRLLISGVNRSTRSYEIARLVPEHQRWFSCCVDL
;
A
#
# COMPACT_ATOMS: atom_id res chain seq x y z
N MET A 1 53.17 -21.65 7.28
CA MET A 1 52.09 -22.51 6.83
C MET A 1 51.48 -22.10 5.53
N THR A 2 51.91 -22.74 4.56
CA THR A 2 51.57 -22.45 3.21
C THR A 2 50.46 -23.40 2.78
N GLY A 3 49.28 -22.90 2.69
CA GLY A 3 48.22 -23.65 2.04
C GLY A 3 48.59 -23.97 0.60
N GLY A 4 48.32 -25.19 0.14
CA GLY A 4 48.54 -25.60 -1.24
C GLY A 4 47.75 -24.76 -2.24
N PRO A 5 47.98 -24.89 -3.55
CA PRO A 5 47.29 -24.08 -4.57
C PRO A 5 45.77 -24.16 -4.47
N GLY A 6 45.22 -25.26 -4.03
CA GLY A 6 43.78 -25.42 -3.83
C GLY A 6 43.20 -24.52 -2.71
N VAL A 7 43.97 -24.35 -1.65
CA VAL A 7 43.53 -23.46 -0.54
C VAL A 7 43.51 -21.99 -0.98
N ARG A 8 44.48 -21.57 -1.78
CA ARG A 8 44.51 -20.21 -2.32
C ARG A 8 43.37 -19.94 -3.29
N LEU A 9 43.04 -20.93 -4.11
CA LEU A 9 41.88 -20.83 -5.02
C LEU A 9 40.57 -20.73 -4.24
N TRP A 10 40.44 -21.54 -3.21
CA TRP A 10 39.22 -21.47 -2.37
C TRP A 10 39.10 -20.16 -1.61
N GLN A 11 40.18 -19.65 -1.07
CA GLN A 11 40.20 -18.35 -0.42
C GLN A 11 39.83 -17.20 -1.37
N ARG A 12 40.30 -17.27 -2.63
CA ARG A 12 39.94 -16.30 -3.66
C ARG A 12 38.45 -16.42 -4.02
N ALA A 13 37.96 -17.63 -4.18
CA ALA A 13 36.55 -17.90 -4.47
C ALA A 13 35.68 -17.42 -3.32
N TYR A 14 36.06 -17.70 -2.07
CA TYR A 14 35.34 -17.24 -0.88
C TYR A 14 35.28 -15.71 -0.81
N ARG A 15 36.40 -15.03 -1.04
CA ARG A 15 36.46 -13.57 -1.05
C ARG A 15 35.63 -12.98 -2.18
N ALA A 16 35.64 -13.59 -3.36
CA ALA A 16 34.81 -13.16 -4.49
C ALA A 16 33.32 -13.29 -4.18
N VAL A 17 32.91 -14.41 -3.60
CA VAL A 17 31.52 -14.63 -3.19
C VAL A 17 31.11 -13.65 -2.09
N LEU A 18 31.97 -13.42 -1.11
CA LEU A 18 31.72 -12.46 -0.03
C LEU A 18 31.53 -11.05 -0.59
N LEU A 19 32.42 -10.62 -1.49
CA LEU A 19 32.31 -9.31 -2.15
C LEU A 19 31.01 -9.20 -2.96
N ALA A 20 30.65 -10.25 -3.69
CA ALA A 20 29.42 -10.27 -4.45
C ALA A 20 28.18 -10.15 -3.55
N VAL A 21 28.16 -10.84 -2.42
CA VAL A 21 27.07 -10.75 -1.43
C VAL A 21 26.98 -9.37 -0.82
N VAL A 22 28.12 -8.79 -0.46
CA VAL A 22 28.18 -7.42 0.10
C VAL A 22 27.71 -6.40 -0.92
N LEU A 23 28.16 -6.50 -2.17
CA LEU A 23 27.70 -5.60 -3.25
C LEU A 23 26.19 -5.75 -3.51
N ALA A 24 25.69 -6.97 -3.57
CA ALA A 24 24.27 -7.23 -3.74
C ALA A 24 23.45 -6.63 -2.56
N GLY A 25 23.93 -6.79 -1.34
CA GLY A 25 23.30 -6.22 -0.16
C GLY A 25 23.28 -4.68 -0.18
N LEU A 26 24.39 -4.07 -0.59
CA LEU A 26 24.49 -2.62 -0.71
C LEU A 26 23.58 -2.05 -1.81
N LEU A 27 23.54 -2.72 -2.95
CA LEU A 27 22.64 -2.33 -4.06
C LEU A 27 21.17 -2.47 -3.66
N PHE A 28 20.83 -3.57 -3.00
CA PHE A 28 19.47 -3.82 -2.55
C PHE A 28 19.04 -2.82 -1.45
N GLY A 29 19.89 -2.61 -0.45
CA GLY A 29 19.64 -1.67 0.64
C GLY A 29 19.59 -0.22 0.15
N GLY A 30 20.49 0.17 -0.74
CA GLY A 30 20.51 1.51 -1.35
C GLY A 30 19.28 1.76 -2.21
N GLY A 31 18.89 0.78 -3.02
CA GLY A 31 17.68 0.84 -3.84
C GLY A 31 16.40 0.93 -3.00
N PHE A 32 16.34 0.16 -1.93
CA PHE A 32 15.22 0.21 -0.98
C PHE A 32 15.13 1.57 -0.28
N TYR A 33 16.24 2.09 0.20
CA TYR A 33 16.31 3.41 0.83
C TYR A 33 15.86 4.51 -0.13
N TRP A 34 16.34 4.48 -1.37
CA TRP A 34 15.92 5.43 -2.40
C TRP A 34 14.43 5.33 -2.72
N PHE A 35 13.90 4.11 -2.82
CA PHE A 35 12.48 3.85 -3.05
C PHE A 35 11.62 4.43 -1.91
N VAL A 36 11.99 4.16 -0.66
CA VAL A 36 11.26 4.67 0.51
C VAL A 36 11.30 6.20 0.57
N HIS A 37 12.44 6.78 0.17
CA HIS A 37 12.62 8.24 0.19
C HIS A 37 11.76 8.96 -0.87
N GLN A 38 11.35 8.24 -1.92
CA GLN A 38 10.46 8.78 -2.94
C GLN A 38 8.98 8.69 -2.56
N MET A 39 8.64 7.96 -1.51
CA MET A 39 7.26 7.92 -1.05
C MET A 39 6.88 9.27 -0.44
N PRO A 40 5.78 9.88 -0.89
CA PRO A 40 5.29 11.10 -0.26
C PRO A 40 4.85 10.79 1.18
N VAL A 41 5.49 11.44 2.13
CA VAL A 41 5.16 11.32 3.55
C VAL A 41 3.89 12.11 3.89
N VAL A 42 3.58 13.10 3.08
CA VAL A 42 2.41 13.94 3.25
C VAL A 42 1.41 13.59 2.15
N GLU A 43 0.25 13.16 2.56
CA GLU A 43 -0.86 13.00 1.62
C GLU A 43 -1.16 14.35 0.98
N ALA A 44 -1.15 14.39 -0.35
CA ALA A 44 -1.57 15.57 -1.07
C ALA A 44 -3.04 15.82 -0.76
N SER A 45 -3.34 17.01 -0.23
CA SER A 45 -4.73 17.42 -0.05
C SER A 45 -5.45 17.35 -1.41
N PRO A 46 -6.56 16.64 -1.52
CA PRO A 46 -7.29 16.56 -2.77
C PRO A 46 -7.81 17.96 -3.12
N SER A 47 -7.20 18.56 -4.12
CA SER A 47 -7.56 19.93 -4.58
C SER A 47 -8.71 19.92 -5.58
N ARG A 48 -9.04 18.77 -6.15
CA ARG A 48 -10.09 18.62 -7.16
C ARG A 48 -11.24 17.76 -6.63
N LYS A 49 -12.45 18.21 -6.92
CA LYS A 49 -13.65 17.40 -6.71
C LYS A 49 -13.76 16.38 -7.84
N ALA A 50 -14.11 15.15 -7.49
CA ALA A 50 -14.39 14.08 -8.44
C ALA A 50 -15.90 13.84 -8.54
N ASP A 51 -16.35 13.25 -9.66
CA ASP A 51 -17.76 12.85 -9.82
C ASP A 51 -18.08 11.60 -9.02
N GLY A 52 -17.10 10.71 -8.85
CA GLY A 52 -17.25 9.49 -8.06
C GLY A 52 -15.96 9.10 -7.34
N ILE A 53 -16.13 8.42 -6.23
CA ILE A 53 -15.05 7.84 -5.44
C ILE A 53 -15.24 6.33 -5.48
N VAL A 54 -14.18 5.60 -5.78
CA VAL A 54 -14.18 4.12 -5.75
C VAL A 54 -13.25 3.67 -4.64
N VAL A 55 -13.76 2.85 -3.73
CA VAL A 55 -12.96 2.23 -2.68
C VAL A 55 -12.97 0.72 -2.84
N LEU A 56 -11.80 0.11 -2.72
CA LEU A 56 -11.65 -1.34 -2.74
C LEU A 56 -11.79 -1.87 -1.32
N THR A 57 -12.61 -2.91 -1.16
CA THR A 57 -12.74 -3.59 0.13
C THR A 57 -11.43 -4.27 0.51
N GLY A 58 -11.17 -4.33 1.79
CA GLY A 58 -9.97 -4.96 2.35
C GLY A 58 -9.84 -4.63 3.82
N ASP A 59 -10.22 -3.43 4.21
CA ASP A 59 -10.21 -3.00 5.60
C ASP A 59 -11.32 -1.97 5.83
N ALA A 60 -11.91 -2.00 7.01
CA ALA A 60 -12.94 -1.05 7.44
C ALA A 60 -12.43 0.41 7.43
N PHE A 61 -11.15 0.62 7.72
CA PHE A 61 -10.54 1.95 7.70
C PHE A 61 -10.58 2.60 6.31
N ARG A 62 -10.38 1.83 5.25
CA ARG A 62 -10.46 2.36 3.87
C ARG A 62 -11.85 2.87 3.53
N ILE A 63 -12.88 2.17 4.00
CA ILE A 63 -14.27 2.57 3.80
C ILE A 63 -14.56 3.86 4.59
N SER A 64 -14.07 3.94 5.82
CA SER A 64 -14.20 5.14 6.66
C SER A 64 -13.53 6.36 6.02
N ASP A 65 -12.31 6.21 5.52
CA ASP A 65 -11.58 7.30 4.85
C ASP A 65 -12.29 7.76 3.57
N ALA A 66 -12.81 6.82 2.79
CA ALA A 66 -13.57 7.12 1.58
C ALA A 66 -14.89 7.85 1.90
N LEU A 67 -15.58 7.47 2.97
CA LEU A 67 -16.77 8.14 3.43
C LEU A 67 -16.49 9.54 3.99
N GLU A 68 -15.35 9.72 4.61
CA GLU A 68 -14.90 11.05 5.03
C GLU A 68 -14.65 11.96 3.81
N LEU A 69 -14.01 11.46 2.76
CA LEU A 69 -13.87 12.20 1.52
C LEU A 69 -15.23 12.55 0.89
N LEU A 70 -16.17 11.62 0.91
CA LEU A 70 -17.53 11.86 0.42
C LEU A 70 -18.24 12.94 1.25
N SER A 71 -18.13 12.88 2.58
CA SER A 71 -18.78 13.82 3.50
C SER A 71 -18.22 15.24 3.39
N THR A 72 -16.96 15.37 3.05
CA THR A 72 -16.28 16.66 2.84
C THR A 72 -16.47 17.24 1.43
N GLY A 73 -17.24 16.57 0.58
CA GLY A 73 -17.61 17.08 -0.74
C GLY A 73 -16.59 16.83 -1.85
N HIS A 74 -15.64 15.92 -1.67
CA HIS A 74 -14.65 15.59 -2.69
C HIS A 74 -15.19 14.68 -3.80
N GLY A 75 -16.37 14.09 -3.61
CA GLY A 75 -17.06 13.29 -4.60
C GLY A 75 -18.56 13.34 -4.40
N ARG A 76 -19.32 13.02 -5.44
CA ARG A 76 -20.79 13.01 -5.39
C ARG A 76 -21.34 11.66 -4.95
N ARG A 77 -20.68 10.59 -5.38
CA ARG A 77 -21.09 9.21 -5.10
C ARG A 77 -19.86 8.39 -4.72
N LEU A 78 -20.11 7.36 -3.92
CA LEU A 78 -19.09 6.39 -3.51
C LEU A 78 -19.52 5.00 -3.99
N LEU A 79 -18.61 4.31 -4.68
CA LEU A 79 -18.76 2.91 -5.05
C LEU A 79 -17.78 2.08 -4.21
N ILE A 80 -18.32 1.11 -3.47
CA ILE A 80 -17.52 0.13 -2.74
C ILE A 80 -17.37 -1.12 -3.59
N SER A 81 -16.19 -1.37 -4.12
CA SER A 81 -15.90 -2.50 -4.99
C SER A 81 -15.33 -3.68 -4.21
N GLY A 82 -15.57 -4.89 -4.67
CA GLY A 82 -15.05 -6.11 -4.08
C GLY A 82 -15.90 -6.68 -2.95
N VAL A 83 -17.10 -6.19 -2.76
CA VAL A 83 -18.04 -6.70 -1.77
C VAL A 83 -18.66 -8.02 -2.25
N ASN A 84 -18.85 -8.97 -1.36
CA ASN A 84 -19.57 -10.20 -1.67
C ASN A 84 -21.01 -9.86 -2.10
N ARG A 85 -21.52 -10.55 -3.13
CA ARG A 85 -22.87 -10.36 -3.66
C ARG A 85 -23.98 -10.56 -2.62
N SER A 86 -23.73 -11.33 -1.58
CA SER A 86 -24.65 -11.54 -0.48
C SER A 86 -24.63 -10.43 0.58
N THR A 87 -23.62 -9.57 0.55
CA THR A 87 -23.46 -8.47 1.51
C THR A 87 -24.34 -7.29 1.07
N ARG A 88 -25.14 -6.79 2.00
CA ARG A 88 -26.03 -5.65 1.76
C ARG A 88 -25.45 -4.37 2.35
N SER A 89 -25.88 -3.23 1.81
CA SER A 89 -25.39 -1.91 2.22
C SER A 89 -25.56 -1.62 3.71
N TYR A 90 -26.63 -2.10 4.33
CA TYR A 90 -26.86 -1.90 5.77
C TYR A 90 -25.81 -2.65 6.65
N GLU A 91 -25.28 -3.76 6.16
CA GLU A 91 -24.24 -4.52 6.88
C GLU A 91 -22.94 -3.72 6.95
N ILE A 92 -22.57 -3.08 5.85
CA ILE A 92 -21.39 -2.20 5.78
C ILE A 92 -21.63 -0.92 6.58
N ALA A 93 -22.84 -0.37 6.52
CA ALA A 93 -23.21 0.83 7.28
C ALA A 93 -23.04 0.65 8.79
N ARG A 94 -23.23 -0.57 9.29
CA ARG A 94 -23.00 -0.89 10.71
C ARG A 94 -21.54 -0.80 11.14
N LEU A 95 -20.61 -1.00 10.21
CA LEU A 95 -19.17 -0.91 10.47
C LEU A 95 -18.70 0.54 10.60
N VAL A 96 -19.46 1.48 10.05
CA VAL A 96 -19.12 2.91 10.02
C VAL A 96 -20.31 3.73 10.49
N PRO A 97 -20.68 3.66 11.78
CA PRO A 97 -21.89 4.29 12.29
C PRO A 97 -21.89 5.81 12.15
N GLU A 98 -20.74 6.45 12.09
CA GLU A 98 -20.58 7.89 11.93
C GLU A 98 -21.06 8.40 10.56
N HIS A 99 -21.06 7.52 9.56
CA HIS A 99 -21.38 7.86 8.18
C HIS A 99 -22.62 7.12 7.62
N GLN A 100 -23.46 6.56 8.48
CA GLN A 100 -24.63 5.78 8.06
C GLN A 100 -25.60 6.54 7.14
N ARG A 101 -25.76 7.84 7.37
CA ARG A 101 -26.63 8.70 6.57
C ARG A 101 -26.28 8.74 5.08
N TRP A 102 -25.01 8.53 4.74
CA TRP A 102 -24.54 8.58 3.36
C TRP A 102 -24.94 7.34 2.55
N PHE A 103 -25.22 6.23 3.23
CA PHE A 103 -25.66 4.99 2.58
C PHE A 103 -27.06 5.08 2.00
N SER A 104 -27.88 6.02 2.46
CA SER A 104 -29.23 6.21 1.94
C SER A 104 -29.28 6.95 0.59
N CYS A 105 -28.27 7.76 0.28
CA CYS A 105 -28.28 8.59 -0.93
C CYS A 105 -27.18 8.26 -1.93
N CYS A 106 -25.99 7.96 -1.43
CA CYS A 106 -24.81 8.28 -2.23
C CYS A 106 -23.78 7.17 -2.26
N VAL A 107 -24.04 6.02 -1.66
CA VAL A 107 -23.14 4.87 -1.62
C VAL A 107 -23.75 3.71 -2.41
N ASP A 108 -22.98 3.19 -3.35
CA ASP A 108 -23.30 2.02 -4.15
C ASP A 108 -22.35 0.87 -3.82
N LEU A 109 -22.83 -0.37 -3.94
CA LEU A 109 -22.04 -1.58 -3.73
C LEU A 109 -21.80 -2.32 -5.05
#